data_e3909d11befecb6ff3736e370616f8c8
#
_entry.id   e3909d11befecb6ff3736e370616f8c8
#
_cell.length_a   1.000
_cell.length_b   1.000
_cell.length_c   1.000
_cell.angle_alpha   90.00
_cell.angle_beta   90.00
_cell.angle_gamma   90.00
#
_symmetry.space_group_name_H-M   'P 1'
#
loop_
_entity.id
_entity.type
_entity.pdbx_description
1 polymer ?
#
loop_
_entity_poly.entity_id
_entity_poly.type
_entity_poly.pdbx_seq_one_letter_code
_entity_poly.pdbx_strand_id
1 'polypeptide(L)'
;MKMRIETIIKKLKAQYDSVGKPNHDIMKVVHKGKYGFFNIKGEQIIPFFYDWSSSFVRIKLYGKTYIGAYIIKGEYKTIIDVERNHIITPMKSDTMYYIINDKLWVKGKDGYNLISRRGKKLLSNNYDLIVNDRFRQPRNVYLVEKNGKYGAIYISHNNQESGILPLAFKNLSFWYAPTLGIFIKATINGKENGLYRLDGSMAVPCKYQEFDFLTPFRKGFILASDSREYTLYDGDLFIPLATSPLPIDARYAFYWKEKSYYSIHTVTQELLINKNGEMVARVSKKEYISYFHYLMNLQRDTFKFKSLNELLKYCQKIKNGKLKLTSSVKRDLAVYGYYFLEEELHKYATMHQFEYARFTLHDLLLEKRHSLGTCHIYGRVISLNLNVLFNSEEVIRLVILHELVHLRNASHNRYFFRTLNELYGSDTRTMHCPTYSILDTVDSISIVKRKTRELFAMAEKKGLQCPSDIINEPSIIYAKNNSSEEYLVAALEK
;
A
#
# COMPACT_ATOMS: atom_id res chain seq x y z
N MET A 1 -37.54 -30.19 7.95
CA MET A 1 -36.22 -30.62 8.51
C MET A 1 -35.85 -29.85 9.78
N LYS A 2 -35.92 -28.53 9.84
CA LYS A 2 -35.56 -27.70 11.02
C LYS A 2 -36.36 -28.09 12.30
N MET A 3 -37.68 -28.19 12.24
CA MET A 3 -38.54 -28.61 13.34
C MET A 3 -38.18 -29.97 13.93
N ARG A 4 -37.76 -30.94 13.08
CA ARG A 4 -37.34 -32.29 13.50
C ARG A 4 -36.03 -32.26 14.29
N ILE A 5 -35.06 -31.41 13.88
CA ILE A 5 -33.79 -31.24 14.56
C ILE A 5 -33.98 -30.61 15.95
N GLU A 6 -34.81 -29.57 16.06
CA GLU A 6 -35.14 -28.93 17.35
C GLU A 6 -35.77 -29.89 18.34
N THR A 7 -36.66 -30.79 17.87
CA THR A 7 -37.25 -31.85 18.69
C THR A 7 -36.19 -32.84 19.20
N ILE A 8 -35.25 -33.21 18.37
CA ILE A 8 -34.12 -34.11 18.74
C ILE A 8 -33.25 -33.43 19.78
N ILE A 9 -32.86 -32.16 19.55
CA ILE A 9 -32.08 -31.38 20.52
C ILE A 9 -32.80 -31.30 21.86
N LYS A 10 -34.11 -31.07 21.87
CA LYS A 10 -34.92 -31.02 23.11
C LYS A 10 -34.91 -32.37 23.85
N LYS A 11 -35.01 -33.50 23.13
CA LYS A 11 -34.92 -34.84 23.72
C LYS A 11 -33.54 -35.10 24.32
N LEU A 12 -32.46 -34.76 23.59
CA LEU A 12 -31.11 -34.94 24.11
C LEU A 12 -30.82 -34.04 25.32
N LYS A 13 -31.28 -32.80 25.31
CA LYS A 13 -31.17 -31.89 26.48
C LYS A 13 -31.87 -32.36 27.72
N ALA A 14 -32.91 -33.19 27.58
CA ALA A 14 -33.59 -33.78 28.72
C ALA A 14 -32.83 -34.97 29.34
N GLN A 15 -31.88 -35.53 28.63
CA GLN A 15 -31.13 -36.73 29.04
C GLN A 15 -29.66 -36.45 29.41
N TYR A 16 -29.09 -35.36 28.88
CA TYR A 16 -27.66 -35.07 28.98
C TYR A 16 -27.38 -33.67 29.52
N ASP A 17 -26.23 -33.49 30.15
CA ASP A 17 -25.85 -32.24 30.84
C ASP A 17 -25.76 -31.05 29.89
N SER A 18 -25.29 -31.25 28.65
CA SER A 18 -25.19 -30.22 27.64
C SER A 18 -25.28 -30.78 26.23
N VAL A 19 -25.96 -30.05 25.34
CA VAL A 19 -26.09 -30.38 23.92
C VAL A 19 -25.72 -29.15 23.08
N GLY A 20 -24.68 -29.24 22.32
CA GLY A 20 -24.23 -28.18 21.41
C GLY A 20 -25.13 -28.03 20.18
N LYS A 21 -25.05 -26.87 19.53
CA LYS A 21 -25.75 -26.66 18.26
C LYS A 21 -25.15 -27.59 17.19
N PRO A 22 -25.99 -28.11 16.26
CA PRO A 22 -25.49 -28.92 15.13
C PRO A 22 -24.49 -28.13 14.28
N ASN A 23 -23.40 -28.78 13.94
CA ASN A 23 -22.42 -28.29 12.99
C ASN A 23 -21.99 -29.50 12.14
N HIS A 24 -21.97 -29.37 10.79
CA HIS A 24 -21.76 -30.48 9.89
C HIS A 24 -22.59 -31.74 10.21
N ASP A 25 -23.87 -31.55 10.54
CA ASP A 25 -24.83 -32.59 10.91
C ASP A 25 -24.45 -33.39 12.17
N ILE A 26 -23.56 -32.88 12.99
CA ILE A 26 -23.09 -33.50 14.23
C ILE A 26 -23.29 -32.54 15.41
N MET A 27 -23.62 -33.11 16.55
CA MET A 27 -23.80 -32.40 17.83
C MET A 27 -22.78 -32.92 18.83
N LYS A 28 -22.10 -32.02 19.52
CA LYS A 28 -21.30 -32.32 20.69
C LYS A 28 -22.18 -32.36 21.92
N VAL A 29 -22.12 -33.45 22.67
CA VAL A 29 -22.96 -33.69 23.85
C VAL A 29 -22.04 -33.99 25.03
N VAL A 30 -22.43 -33.50 26.21
CA VAL A 30 -21.72 -33.75 27.47
C VAL A 30 -22.64 -34.54 28.38
N HIS A 31 -22.11 -35.56 29.04
CA HIS A 31 -22.78 -36.35 30.06
C HIS A 31 -21.79 -36.75 31.15
N LYS A 32 -22.11 -36.44 32.39
CA LYS A 32 -21.26 -36.73 33.57
C LYS A 32 -19.81 -36.25 33.38
N GLY A 33 -19.68 -35.02 32.82
CA GLY A 33 -18.38 -34.40 32.54
C GLY A 33 -17.61 -35.03 31.39
N LYS A 34 -18.13 -36.00 30.65
CA LYS A 34 -17.49 -36.62 29.46
C LYS A 34 -18.16 -36.15 28.18
N TYR A 35 -17.37 -36.04 27.12
CA TYR A 35 -17.79 -35.60 25.79
C TYR A 35 -18.09 -36.81 24.90
N GLY A 36 -19.21 -36.77 24.19
CA GLY A 36 -19.62 -37.65 23.14
C GLY A 36 -20.19 -36.88 21.94
N PHE A 37 -20.49 -37.59 20.86
CA PHE A 37 -20.97 -36.97 19.63
C PHE A 37 -22.19 -37.73 19.09
N PHE A 38 -23.17 -36.96 18.61
CA PHE A 38 -24.43 -37.47 18.06
C PHE A 38 -24.65 -36.84 16.66
N ASN A 39 -25.27 -37.60 15.76
CA ASN A 39 -25.76 -37.01 14.52
C ASN A 39 -27.09 -36.27 14.70
N ILE A 40 -27.53 -35.56 13.65
CA ILE A 40 -28.81 -34.81 13.68
C ILE A 40 -30.03 -35.72 13.73
N LYS A 41 -29.90 -37.04 13.61
CA LYS A 41 -30.98 -38.01 13.85
C LYS A 41 -31.12 -38.39 15.34
N GLY A 42 -30.14 -37.98 16.17
CA GLY A 42 -30.10 -38.33 17.59
C GLY A 42 -29.39 -39.68 17.85
N GLU A 43 -28.69 -40.22 16.87
CA GLU A 43 -27.90 -41.46 17.00
C GLU A 43 -26.52 -41.09 17.53
N GLN A 44 -26.04 -41.85 18.52
CA GLN A 44 -24.69 -41.64 19.09
C GLN A 44 -23.63 -42.18 18.12
N ILE A 45 -22.75 -41.29 17.66
CA ILE A 45 -21.63 -41.66 16.79
C ILE A 45 -20.42 -42.07 17.66
N ILE A 46 -20.16 -41.28 18.69
CA ILE A 46 -19.03 -41.46 19.61
C ILE A 46 -19.56 -41.46 21.04
N PRO A 47 -19.25 -42.52 21.85
CA PRO A 47 -19.67 -42.61 23.21
C PRO A 47 -19.02 -41.57 24.12
N PHE A 48 -19.56 -41.36 25.32
CA PHE A 48 -19.02 -40.46 26.33
C PHE A 48 -17.73 -40.99 26.92
N PHE A 49 -16.64 -40.64 26.29
CA PHE A 49 -15.35 -41.27 26.59
C PHE A 49 -14.22 -40.22 26.84
N TYR A 50 -14.37 -39.03 26.32
CA TYR A 50 -13.34 -38.02 26.37
C TYR A 50 -13.57 -36.98 27.47
N ASP A 51 -12.49 -36.53 28.09
CA ASP A 51 -12.53 -35.52 29.15
C ASP A 51 -12.73 -34.12 28.61
N TRP A 52 -12.30 -33.91 27.36
CA TRP A 52 -12.47 -32.64 26.68
C TRP A 52 -12.51 -32.84 25.16
N SER A 53 -13.24 -31.92 24.50
CA SER A 53 -13.28 -31.83 23.04
C SER A 53 -13.38 -30.39 22.59
N SER A 54 -12.58 -30.04 21.57
CA SER A 54 -12.76 -28.78 20.84
C SER A 54 -14.11 -28.77 20.09
N SER A 55 -14.44 -27.64 19.52
CA SER A 55 -15.39 -27.61 18.41
C SER A 55 -14.82 -28.39 17.23
N PHE A 56 -15.69 -29.03 16.44
CA PHE A 56 -15.26 -29.71 15.25
C PHE A 56 -15.33 -28.80 14.03
N VAL A 57 -14.38 -28.99 13.13
CA VAL A 57 -14.22 -28.21 11.92
C VAL A 57 -13.87 -29.13 10.75
N ARG A 58 -14.19 -28.67 9.55
CA ARG A 58 -13.71 -29.37 8.35
C ARG A 58 -12.20 -29.17 8.22
N ILE A 59 -11.45 -30.27 8.27
CA ILE A 59 -10.00 -30.30 8.13
C ILE A 59 -9.62 -31.04 6.86
N LYS A 60 -8.61 -30.53 6.15
CA LYS A 60 -7.96 -31.23 5.05
C LYS A 60 -6.62 -31.72 5.51
N LEU A 61 -6.33 -32.99 5.30
CA LEU A 61 -5.09 -33.62 5.75
C LEU A 61 -4.64 -34.66 4.75
N TYR A 62 -3.45 -34.51 4.17
CA TYR A 62 -2.89 -35.41 3.14
C TYR A 62 -3.90 -35.65 1.99
N GLY A 63 -4.53 -34.62 1.50
CA GLY A 63 -5.49 -34.66 0.40
C GLY A 63 -6.87 -35.22 0.74
N LYS A 64 -7.13 -35.62 1.99
CA LYS A 64 -8.46 -36.12 2.44
C LYS A 64 -9.10 -35.10 3.35
N THR A 65 -10.43 -34.97 3.25
CA THR A 65 -11.25 -34.08 4.09
C THR A 65 -11.90 -34.89 5.20
N TYR A 66 -11.88 -34.35 6.41
CA TYR A 66 -12.45 -34.89 7.64
C TYR A 66 -13.28 -33.89 8.38
N ILE A 67 -14.25 -34.31 9.17
CA ILE A 67 -14.87 -33.51 10.21
C ILE A 67 -14.11 -33.81 11.50
N GLY A 68 -13.10 -32.99 11.78
CA GLY A 68 -12.13 -33.27 12.84
C GLY A 68 -12.44 -32.55 14.15
N ALA A 69 -12.23 -33.22 15.27
CA ALA A 69 -12.19 -32.62 16.60
C ALA A 69 -10.87 -32.97 17.30
N TYR A 70 -10.35 -32.00 18.02
CA TYR A 70 -9.26 -32.21 18.97
C TYR A 70 -9.84 -32.73 20.27
N ILE A 71 -9.32 -33.82 20.80
CA ILE A 71 -9.86 -34.50 22.01
C ILE A 71 -8.77 -34.79 23.03
N ILE A 72 -9.15 -34.86 24.30
CA ILE A 72 -8.30 -35.18 25.44
C ILE A 72 -8.96 -36.32 26.21
N LYS A 73 -8.16 -37.34 26.62
CA LYS A 73 -8.52 -38.40 27.55
C LYS A 73 -7.39 -38.61 28.54
N GLY A 74 -7.59 -38.20 29.78
CA GLY A 74 -6.50 -38.14 30.77
C GLY A 74 -5.38 -37.21 30.26
N GLU A 75 -4.17 -37.71 30.23
CA GLU A 75 -3.03 -36.96 29.67
C GLU A 75 -2.90 -37.09 28.15
N TYR A 76 -3.66 -37.97 27.53
CA TYR A 76 -3.55 -38.28 26.11
C TYR A 76 -4.34 -37.28 25.25
N LYS A 77 -3.74 -36.89 24.15
CA LYS A 77 -4.29 -35.93 23.17
C LYS A 77 -4.26 -36.53 21.77
N THR A 78 -5.32 -36.29 20.99
CA THR A 78 -5.38 -36.73 19.58
C THR A 78 -6.38 -35.91 18.77
N ILE A 79 -6.41 -36.12 17.47
CA ILE A 79 -7.44 -35.62 16.56
C ILE A 79 -8.23 -36.79 16.04
N ILE A 80 -9.56 -36.69 16.10
CA ILE A 80 -10.49 -37.72 15.59
C ILE A 80 -11.27 -37.20 14.39
N ASP A 81 -11.64 -38.10 13.49
CA ASP A 81 -12.72 -37.91 12.53
C ASP A 81 -14.04 -38.22 13.24
N VAL A 82 -14.81 -37.22 13.53
CA VAL A 82 -16.06 -37.34 14.31
C VAL A 82 -17.14 -38.08 13.50
N GLU A 83 -17.17 -37.87 12.18
CA GLU A 83 -18.16 -38.51 11.31
C GLU A 83 -17.99 -40.01 11.21
N ARG A 84 -16.73 -40.46 11.14
CA ARG A 84 -16.38 -41.90 10.94
C ARG A 84 -15.93 -42.59 12.20
N ASN A 85 -15.94 -41.93 13.35
CA ASN A 85 -15.43 -42.44 14.62
C ASN A 85 -14.02 -43.04 14.48
N HIS A 86 -13.12 -42.31 13.83
CA HIS A 86 -11.78 -42.76 13.52
C HIS A 86 -10.70 -41.84 14.11
N ILE A 87 -9.71 -42.40 14.74
CA ILE A 87 -8.54 -41.66 15.26
C ILE A 87 -7.65 -41.29 14.08
N ILE A 88 -7.47 -39.98 13.83
CA ILE A 88 -6.64 -39.45 12.75
C ILE A 88 -5.16 -39.45 13.15
N THR A 89 -4.87 -39.15 14.43
CA THR A 89 -3.47 -39.03 14.92
C THR A 89 -3.27 -40.02 16.09
N PRO A 90 -2.06 -40.53 16.29
CA PRO A 90 -1.78 -41.40 17.45
C PRO A 90 -2.15 -40.69 18.76
N MET A 91 -2.76 -41.41 19.68
CA MET A 91 -3.07 -40.90 21.01
C MET A 91 -1.80 -40.95 21.86
N LYS A 92 -1.27 -39.80 22.26
CA LYS A 92 -0.01 -39.66 23.03
C LYS A 92 -0.17 -38.60 24.14
N SER A 93 0.48 -38.88 25.27
CA SER A 93 0.75 -37.87 26.31
C SER A 93 1.81 -36.88 25.82
N ASP A 94 1.94 -35.74 26.48
CA ASP A 94 3.00 -34.74 26.24
C ASP A 94 3.16 -34.30 24.77
N THR A 95 2.13 -34.47 23.97
CA THR A 95 2.16 -34.07 22.55
C THR A 95 0.99 -33.17 22.20
N MET A 96 1.23 -32.18 21.32
CA MET A 96 0.18 -31.37 20.70
C MET A 96 0.25 -31.52 19.19
N TYR A 97 -0.91 -31.64 18.56
CA TYR A 97 -1.03 -31.79 17.12
C TYR A 97 -1.53 -30.49 16.48
N TYR A 98 -0.94 -30.13 15.36
CA TYR A 98 -1.31 -28.96 14.58
C TYR A 98 -1.49 -29.37 13.12
N ILE A 99 -2.50 -28.84 12.47
CA ILE A 99 -2.69 -29.01 11.04
C ILE A 99 -2.41 -27.67 10.38
N ILE A 100 -1.34 -27.64 9.58
CA ILE A 100 -0.89 -26.45 8.88
C ILE A 100 -0.68 -26.84 7.41
N ASN A 101 -1.42 -26.20 6.50
CA ASN A 101 -1.35 -26.44 5.05
C ASN A 101 -1.45 -27.92 4.66
N ASP A 102 -2.50 -28.62 5.11
CA ASP A 102 -2.76 -30.04 4.85
C ASP A 102 -1.70 -31.00 5.42
N LYS A 103 -0.77 -30.53 6.24
CA LYS A 103 0.28 -31.32 6.88
C LYS A 103 0.05 -31.43 8.38
N LEU A 104 0.42 -32.56 8.94
CA LEU A 104 0.27 -32.89 10.36
C LEU A 104 1.59 -32.65 11.10
N TRP A 105 1.59 -31.62 11.94
CA TRP A 105 2.72 -31.30 12.80
C TRP A 105 2.47 -31.76 14.23
N VAL A 106 3.50 -32.22 14.87
CA VAL A 106 3.48 -32.60 16.29
C VAL A 106 4.49 -31.76 17.06
N LYS A 107 4.06 -31.22 18.20
CA LYS A 107 4.95 -30.64 19.20
C LYS A 107 5.13 -31.67 20.32
N GLY A 108 6.34 -32.16 20.52
CA GLY A 108 6.76 -32.98 21.67
C GLY A 108 7.75 -32.22 22.55
N LYS A 109 8.43 -32.94 23.45
CA LYS A 109 9.46 -32.39 24.34
C LYS A 109 10.65 -31.81 23.56
N ASP A 110 11.00 -32.40 22.44
CA ASP A 110 12.13 -31.98 21.58
C ASP A 110 11.75 -30.94 20.52
N GLY A 111 10.56 -30.33 20.61
CA GLY A 111 10.06 -29.36 19.66
C GLY A 111 9.11 -29.94 18.60
N TYR A 112 8.96 -29.19 17.50
CA TYR A 112 8.04 -29.51 16.41
C TYR A 112 8.68 -30.41 15.36
N ASN A 113 7.93 -31.38 14.88
CA ASN A 113 8.27 -32.20 13.70
C ASN A 113 7.02 -32.46 12.87
N LEU A 114 7.22 -32.70 11.58
CA LEU A 114 6.17 -33.18 10.70
C LEU A 114 6.02 -34.68 10.91
N ILE A 115 4.82 -35.23 10.96
CA ILE A 115 4.58 -36.65 11.11
C ILE A 115 3.69 -37.22 10.01
N SER A 116 3.90 -38.46 9.66
CA SER A 116 3.00 -39.24 8.83
C SER A 116 1.71 -39.56 9.58
N ARG A 117 0.67 -40.07 8.90
CA ARG A 117 -0.57 -40.53 9.53
C ARG A 117 -0.31 -41.67 10.55
N ARG A 118 0.76 -42.44 10.37
CA ARG A 118 1.18 -43.52 11.29
C ARG A 118 2.02 -42.99 12.46
N GLY A 119 2.23 -41.69 12.58
CA GLY A 119 3.00 -41.05 13.66
C GLY A 119 4.52 -41.10 13.48
N LYS A 120 5.04 -41.53 12.32
CA LYS A 120 6.48 -41.49 12.02
C LYS A 120 6.92 -40.09 11.75
N LYS A 121 8.00 -39.60 12.39
CA LYS A 121 8.66 -38.32 12.09
C LYS A 121 9.15 -38.33 10.64
N LEU A 122 8.95 -37.22 9.94
CA LEU A 122 9.25 -37.06 8.52
C LEU A 122 10.41 -36.12 8.26
N LEU A 123 10.69 -35.19 9.19
CA LEU A 123 11.80 -34.25 9.07
C LEU A 123 12.99 -34.79 9.89
N SER A 124 14.18 -34.52 9.39
CA SER A 124 15.45 -34.82 10.07
C SER A 124 15.67 -33.95 11.32
N ASN A 125 15.20 -32.73 11.29
CA ASN A 125 15.31 -31.77 12.39
C ASN A 125 14.00 -31.60 13.15
N ASN A 126 14.12 -31.33 14.46
CA ASN A 126 13.04 -30.76 15.23
C ASN A 126 13.25 -29.23 15.28
N TYR A 127 12.16 -28.48 15.33
CA TYR A 127 12.14 -27.03 15.41
C TYR A 127 11.49 -26.58 16.71
N ASP A 128 11.99 -25.48 17.30
CA ASP A 128 11.43 -24.96 18.55
C ASP A 128 10.08 -24.26 18.31
N LEU A 129 9.93 -23.64 17.14
CA LEU A 129 8.71 -22.97 16.72
C LEU A 129 8.44 -23.16 15.23
N ILE A 130 7.14 -23.18 14.86
CA ILE A 130 6.66 -23.02 13.49
C ILE A 130 5.74 -21.81 13.47
N VAL A 131 6.06 -20.85 12.64
CA VAL A 131 5.22 -19.66 12.46
C VAL A 131 4.01 -20.04 11.61
N ASN A 132 2.83 -19.91 12.19
CA ASN A 132 1.56 -20.19 11.51
C ASN A 132 0.85 -18.89 11.14
N ASP A 133 1.08 -18.42 9.94
CA ASP A 133 0.32 -17.29 9.35
C ASP A 133 -0.84 -17.83 8.51
N ARG A 134 -2.01 -17.99 9.13
CA ARG A 134 -3.21 -18.57 8.51
C ARG A 134 -3.70 -17.85 7.26
N PHE A 135 -3.32 -16.58 7.07
CA PHE A 135 -3.86 -15.73 6.00
C PHE A 135 -2.87 -15.53 4.85
N ARG A 136 -1.57 -15.62 5.10
CA ARG A 136 -0.53 -15.25 4.13
C ARG A 136 0.43 -16.38 3.80
N GLN A 137 0.38 -17.49 4.53
CA GLN A 137 1.33 -18.59 4.35
C GLN A 137 1.13 -19.29 3.00
N PRO A 138 2.16 -19.32 2.13
CA PRO A 138 2.12 -20.09 0.89
C PRO A 138 2.05 -21.59 1.17
N ARG A 139 1.51 -22.33 0.22
CA ARG A 139 1.53 -23.79 0.31
C ARG A 139 2.96 -24.30 0.39
N ASN A 140 3.18 -25.26 1.29
CA ASN A 140 4.45 -25.99 1.45
C ASN A 140 5.65 -25.15 1.91
N VAL A 141 5.50 -23.84 2.16
CA VAL A 141 6.55 -23.00 2.73
C VAL A 141 6.26 -22.77 4.22
N TYR A 142 7.26 -23.02 5.05
CA TYR A 142 7.14 -22.91 6.51
C TYR A 142 8.28 -22.06 7.06
N LEU A 143 7.94 -21.10 7.89
CA LEU A 143 8.91 -20.35 8.68
C LEU A 143 9.12 -21.10 9.99
N VAL A 144 10.36 -21.39 10.31
CA VAL A 144 10.74 -22.25 11.45
C VAL A 144 11.78 -21.55 12.31
N GLU A 145 11.79 -21.87 13.60
CA GLU A 145 12.79 -21.41 14.55
C GLU A 145 13.51 -22.60 15.16
N LYS A 146 14.82 -22.46 15.34
CA LYS A 146 15.65 -23.39 16.10
C LYS A 146 16.78 -22.63 16.82
N ASN A 147 16.90 -22.84 18.12
CA ASN A 147 17.90 -22.19 18.96
C ASN A 147 17.87 -20.63 18.87
N GLY A 148 16.65 -20.05 18.84
CA GLY A 148 16.46 -18.59 18.73
C GLY A 148 16.82 -18.00 17.36
N LYS A 149 17.00 -18.84 16.33
CA LYS A 149 17.24 -18.43 14.95
C LYS A 149 16.12 -18.90 14.04
N TYR A 150 15.63 -17.98 13.20
CA TYR A 150 14.59 -18.24 12.23
C TYR A 150 15.19 -18.60 10.89
N GLY A 151 14.52 -19.52 10.19
CA GLY A 151 14.79 -19.95 8.83
C GLY A 151 13.49 -20.26 8.07
N ALA A 152 13.59 -20.54 6.80
CA ALA A 152 12.46 -20.93 5.97
C ALA A 152 12.77 -22.25 5.27
N ILE A 153 11.78 -23.17 5.26
CA ILE A 153 11.86 -24.47 4.62
C ILE A 153 10.71 -24.69 3.65
N TYR A 154 10.98 -25.45 2.61
CA TYR A 154 9.97 -25.98 1.72
C TYR A 154 9.77 -27.46 2.01
N ILE A 155 8.52 -27.89 2.10
CA ILE A 155 8.17 -29.30 2.26
C ILE A 155 7.39 -29.75 1.04
N SER A 156 8.00 -30.61 0.24
CA SER A 156 7.40 -31.16 -0.98
C SER A 156 6.11 -31.98 -0.71
N HIS A 157 5.40 -32.33 -1.76
CA HIS A 157 4.24 -33.25 -1.67
C HIS A 157 4.62 -34.59 -1.07
N ASN A 158 5.84 -35.07 -1.35
CA ASN A 158 6.37 -36.33 -0.82
C ASN A 158 6.97 -36.17 0.60
N ASN A 159 6.75 -35.01 1.24
CA ASN A 159 7.26 -34.68 2.57
C ASN A 159 8.80 -34.62 2.67
N GLN A 160 9.47 -34.34 1.57
CA GLN A 160 10.90 -34.05 1.57
C GLN A 160 11.12 -32.58 1.94
N GLU A 161 12.02 -32.36 2.87
CA GLU A 161 12.44 -31.03 3.33
C GLU A 161 13.56 -30.49 2.43
N SER A 162 13.45 -29.21 2.06
CA SER A 162 14.55 -28.44 1.48
C SER A 162 14.61 -27.04 2.12
N GLY A 163 15.82 -26.54 2.34
CA GLY A 163 16.02 -25.19 2.87
C GLY A 163 15.68 -24.14 1.81
N ILE A 164 14.98 -23.08 2.22
CA ILE A 164 14.79 -21.84 1.46
C ILE A 164 15.74 -20.78 2.01
N LEU A 165 15.65 -20.53 3.32
CA LEU A 165 16.54 -19.60 4.03
C LEU A 165 17.18 -20.32 5.22
N PRO A 166 18.49 -20.08 5.49
CA PRO A 166 19.18 -20.69 6.61
C PRO A 166 18.61 -20.23 7.97
N LEU A 167 18.84 -21.01 9.02
CA LEU A 167 18.53 -20.63 10.40
C LEU A 167 19.52 -19.56 10.90
N ALA A 168 19.36 -18.34 10.44
CA ALA A 168 20.30 -17.24 10.70
C ALA A 168 19.63 -15.92 11.15
N PHE A 169 18.34 -15.78 10.91
CA PHE A 169 17.62 -14.54 11.13
C PHE A 169 17.09 -14.40 12.57
N LYS A 170 16.87 -13.17 12.99
CA LYS A 170 16.24 -12.86 14.30
C LYS A 170 14.73 -12.98 14.26
N ASN A 171 14.12 -12.76 13.09
CA ASN A 171 12.70 -12.94 12.85
C ASN A 171 12.42 -13.16 11.37
N LEU A 172 11.38 -13.91 11.05
CA LEU A 172 10.82 -14.07 9.73
C LEU A 172 9.30 -13.91 9.78
N SER A 173 8.74 -13.28 8.75
CA SER A 173 7.30 -13.19 8.54
C SER A 173 6.98 -13.19 7.06
N PHE A 174 5.74 -13.52 6.68
CA PHE A 174 5.29 -13.35 5.29
C PHE A 174 4.86 -11.91 5.07
N TRP A 175 5.30 -11.35 3.96
CA TRP A 175 4.90 -10.02 3.49
C TRP A 175 4.20 -10.15 2.15
N TYR A 176 3.03 -9.53 2.00
CA TYR A 176 2.19 -9.65 0.81
C TYR A 176 2.11 -8.32 0.08
N ALA A 177 2.43 -8.33 -1.21
CA ALA A 177 2.21 -7.23 -2.14
C ALA A 177 1.17 -7.66 -3.19
N PRO A 178 0.05 -6.95 -3.36
CA PRO A 178 -1.09 -7.40 -4.17
C PRO A 178 -0.76 -7.81 -5.60
N THR A 179 0.19 -7.15 -6.24
CA THR A 179 0.59 -7.42 -7.64
C THR A 179 1.83 -8.28 -7.77
N LEU A 180 2.67 -8.33 -6.73
CA LEU A 180 3.96 -9.01 -6.76
C LEU A 180 3.94 -10.38 -6.07
N GLY A 181 2.88 -10.64 -5.27
CA GLY A 181 2.73 -11.89 -4.54
C GLY A 181 3.29 -11.86 -3.11
N ILE A 182 3.76 -13.01 -2.65
CA ILE A 182 4.20 -13.23 -1.28
C ILE A 182 5.72 -13.29 -1.22
N PHE A 183 6.29 -12.57 -0.24
CA PHE A 183 7.70 -12.56 0.09
C PHE A 183 7.92 -13.03 1.52
N ILE A 184 9.16 -13.40 1.85
CA ILE A 184 9.61 -13.62 3.22
C ILE A 184 10.33 -12.34 3.66
N LYS A 185 9.75 -11.62 4.61
CA LYS A 185 10.40 -10.49 5.29
C LYS A 185 11.33 -11.07 6.36
N ALA A 186 12.62 -10.80 6.25
CA ALA A 186 13.65 -11.32 7.12
C ALA A 186 14.32 -10.18 7.91
N THR A 187 14.45 -10.35 9.22
CA THR A 187 15.10 -9.39 10.14
C THR A 187 16.42 -9.98 10.66
N ILE A 188 17.53 -9.27 10.45
CA ILE A 188 18.86 -9.74 10.89
C ILE A 188 19.15 -9.38 12.35
N ASN A 189 19.08 -8.09 12.71
CA ASN A 189 19.52 -7.56 14.02
C ASN A 189 18.37 -6.99 14.87
N GLY A 190 17.13 -7.29 14.51
CA GLY A 190 15.93 -6.80 15.18
C GLY A 190 15.42 -5.44 14.66
N LYS A 191 16.17 -4.76 13.79
CA LYS A 191 15.79 -3.47 13.19
C LYS A 191 15.83 -3.49 11.66
N GLU A 192 16.83 -4.14 11.09
CA GLU A 192 17.04 -4.17 9.65
C GLU A 192 16.36 -5.35 9.01
N ASN A 193 15.48 -5.07 8.07
CA ASN A 193 14.67 -6.01 7.34
C ASN A 193 15.09 -6.07 5.88
N GLY A 194 14.95 -7.24 5.27
CA GLY A 194 15.04 -7.48 3.84
C GLY A 194 13.87 -8.29 3.34
N LEU A 195 13.73 -8.40 2.03
CA LEU A 195 12.72 -9.23 1.39
C LEU A 195 13.39 -10.34 0.57
N TYR A 196 12.89 -11.54 0.72
CA TYR A 196 13.31 -12.71 -0.03
C TYR A 196 12.11 -13.30 -0.79
N ARG A 197 12.35 -13.81 -1.96
CA ARG A 197 11.37 -14.62 -2.71
C ARG A 197 11.19 -15.97 -2.04
N LEU A 198 10.15 -16.68 -2.44
CA LEU A 198 9.88 -18.03 -1.92
C LEU A 198 10.87 -19.09 -2.42
N ASP A 199 11.71 -18.78 -3.40
CA ASP A 199 12.83 -19.60 -3.85
C ASP A 199 14.14 -19.38 -3.07
N GLY A 200 14.13 -18.40 -2.14
CA GLY A 200 15.28 -18.03 -1.32
C GLY A 200 16.14 -16.92 -1.92
N SER A 201 15.87 -16.47 -3.14
CA SER A 201 16.60 -15.35 -3.73
C SER A 201 16.24 -14.03 -3.03
N MET A 202 17.24 -13.19 -2.82
CA MET A 202 17.06 -11.89 -2.17
C MET A 202 16.46 -10.88 -3.16
N ALA A 203 15.27 -10.36 -2.84
CA ALA A 203 14.60 -9.33 -3.62
C ALA A 203 15.00 -7.92 -3.18
N VAL A 204 15.09 -7.68 -1.87
CA VAL A 204 15.52 -6.39 -1.29
C VAL A 204 16.48 -6.69 -0.14
N PRO A 205 17.66 -6.01 -0.09
CA PRO A 205 18.66 -6.29 0.92
C PRO A 205 18.20 -5.95 2.34
N CYS A 206 18.77 -6.66 3.34
CA CYS A 206 18.46 -6.47 4.75
C CYS A 206 19.15 -5.22 5.32
N LYS A 207 18.62 -4.04 5.01
CA LYS A 207 19.10 -2.76 5.54
C LYS A 207 17.97 -1.77 5.85
N TYR A 208 16.72 -2.12 5.57
CA TYR A 208 15.57 -1.25 5.69
C TYR A 208 14.76 -1.54 6.95
N GLN A 209 14.02 -0.55 7.43
CA GLN A 209 13.14 -0.69 8.59
C GLN A 209 11.73 -1.11 8.16
N GLU A 210 11.23 -0.53 7.07
CA GLU A 210 9.86 -0.74 6.60
C GLU A 210 9.79 -0.97 5.09
N PHE A 211 8.71 -1.61 4.69
CA PHE A 211 8.34 -1.83 3.29
C PHE A 211 6.90 -1.45 3.05
N ASP A 212 6.68 -0.78 1.94
CA ASP A 212 5.36 -0.55 1.36
C ASP A 212 5.41 -0.94 -0.12
N PHE A 213 4.29 -0.90 -0.80
CA PHE A 213 4.23 -1.15 -2.24
C PHE A 213 3.43 -0.08 -2.94
N LEU A 214 3.86 0.25 -4.15
CA LEU A 214 3.16 1.14 -5.05
C LEU A 214 2.68 0.34 -6.25
N THR A 215 1.41 0.51 -6.63
CA THR A 215 0.81 -0.21 -7.76
C THR A 215 0.25 0.77 -8.79
N PRO A 216 1.09 1.55 -9.47
CA PRO A 216 0.63 2.30 -10.60
C PRO A 216 0.26 1.32 -11.72
N PHE A 217 -1.00 1.26 -12.09
CA PHE A 217 -1.55 0.33 -13.06
C PHE A 217 -1.44 -1.15 -12.62
N ARG A 218 -0.82 -2.01 -13.47
CA ARG A 218 -0.69 -3.46 -13.24
C ARG A 218 0.66 -3.88 -12.68
N LYS A 219 1.67 -3.02 -12.79
CA LYS A 219 3.01 -3.29 -12.30
C LYS A 219 3.15 -2.83 -10.85
N GLY A 220 3.77 -3.65 -10.02
CA GLY A 220 4.08 -3.30 -8.65
C GLY A 220 5.49 -2.75 -8.51
N PHE A 221 5.68 -1.89 -7.52
CA PHE A 221 6.98 -1.39 -7.08
C PHE A 221 7.09 -1.58 -5.57
N ILE A 222 8.28 -1.85 -5.08
CA ILE A 222 8.55 -1.96 -3.65
C ILE A 222 9.18 -0.67 -3.17
N LEU A 223 8.58 -0.04 -2.18
CA LEU A 223 9.13 1.10 -1.47
C LEU A 223 9.76 0.59 -0.17
N ALA A 224 11.06 0.67 -0.08
CA ALA A 224 11.82 0.32 1.11
C ALA A 224 12.32 1.59 1.79
N SER A 225 12.19 1.68 3.12
CA SER A 225 12.62 2.85 3.87
C SER A 225 13.46 2.48 5.10
N ASP A 226 14.41 3.32 5.40
CA ASP A 226 15.10 3.36 6.66
C ASP A 226 14.91 4.74 7.35
N SER A 227 15.68 5.04 8.40
CA SER A 227 15.56 6.32 9.11
C SER A 227 16.07 7.53 8.32
N ARG A 228 16.68 7.34 7.15
CA ARG A 228 17.39 8.39 6.40
C ARG A 228 16.83 8.58 4.99
N GLU A 229 16.44 7.48 4.33
CA GLU A 229 16.02 7.52 2.94
C GLU A 229 14.93 6.50 2.61
N TYR A 230 14.27 6.77 1.51
CA TYR A 230 13.32 5.88 0.83
C TYR A 230 13.93 5.41 -0.48
N THR A 231 13.91 4.12 -0.73
CA THR A 231 14.39 3.53 -1.99
C THR A 231 13.23 2.85 -2.71
N LEU A 232 13.01 3.22 -3.96
CA LEU A 232 12.04 2.58 -4.84
C LEU A 232 12.71 1.47 -5.63
N TYR A 233 12.16 0.26 -5.55
CA TYR A 233 12.59 -0.90 -6.32
C TYR A 233 11.59 -1.24 -7.42
N ASP A 234 12.10 -1.64 -8.58
CA ASP A 234 11.29 -2.33 -9.58
C ASP A 234 10.77 -3.65 -9.01
N GLY A 235 9.48 -3.91 -9.16
CA GLY A 235 8.87 -5.08 -8.55
C GLY A 235 9.14 -6.40 -9.28
N ASP A 236 9.55 -6.36 -10.53
CA ASP A 236 9.88 -7.55 -11.31
C ASP A 236 11.37 -7.88 -11.27
N LEU A 237 12.21 -6.84 -11.45
CA LEU A 237 13.66 -6.98 -11.54
C LEU A 237 14.36 -6.85 -10.19
N PHE A 238 13.70 -6.24 -9.19
CA PHE A 238 14.23 -5.97 -7.84
C PHE A 238 15.50 -5.12 -7.83
N ILE A 239 15.63 -4.24 -8.80
CA ILE A 239 16.70 -3.24 -8.87
C ILE A 239 16.21 -1.90 -8.30
N PRO A 240 17.10 -1.13 -7.63
CA PRO A 240 16.74 0.20 -7.16
C PRO A 240 16.56 1.16 -8.35
N LEU A 241 15.44 1.84 -8.42
CA LEU A 241 15.11 2.81 -9.46
C LEU A 241 15.39 4.24 -9.04
N ALA A 242 15.15 4.57 -7.78
CA ALA A 242 15.35 5.89 -7.23
C ALA A 242 15.49 5.85 -5.71
N THR A 243 16.23 6.82 -5.17
CA THR A 243 16.31 7.11 -3.74
C THR A 243 15.82 8.51 -3.44
N SER A 244 15.32 8.74 -2.24
CA SER A 244 14.83 10.06 -1.82
C SER A 244 14.94 10.20 -0.30
N PRO A 245 15.40 11.33 0.24
CA PRO A 245 15.40 11.59 1.68
C PRO A 245 14.00 11.81 2.24
N LEU A 246 12.99 11.96 1.39
CA LEU A 246 11.58 12.10 1.75
C LEU A 246 10.75 10.99 1.12
N PRO A 247 9.57 10.67 1.69
CA PRO A 247 8.68 9.65 1.16
C PRO A 247 8.39 9.84 -0.34
N ILE A 248 8.42 8.73 -1.07
CA ILE A 248 8.11 8.66 -2.49
C ILE A 248 6.62 8.41 -2.64
N ASP A 249 5.95 9.19 -3.49
CA ASP A 249 4.51 9.07 -3.74
C ASP A 249 4.21 8.78 -5.21
N ALA A 250 3.16 8.02 -5.48
CA ALA A 250 2.78 7.55 -6.82
C ALA A 250 1.36 7.97 -7.25
N ARG A 251 0.78 9.01 -6.68
CA ARG A 251 -0.66 9.28 -6.80
C ARG A 251 -1.09 10.15 -7.97
N TYR A 252 -0.17 10.73 -8.76
CA TYR A 252 -0.53 11.77 -9.72
C TYR A 252 -0.37 11.32 -11.16
N ALA A 253 -1.38 11.60 -11.99
CA ALA A 253 -1.27 11.44 -13.42
C ALA A 253 -0.45 12.60 -14.00
N PHE A 254 0.62 12.30 -14.69
CA PHE A 254 1.45 13.26 -15.41
C PHE A 254 1.10 13.23 -16.90
N TYR A 255 1.07 14.41 -17.51
CA TYR A 255 0.77 14.54 -18.92
C TYR A 255 2.01 15.02 -19.67
N TRP A 256 2.48 14.20 -20.61
CA TRP A 256 3.70 14.44 -21.37
C TRP A 256 3.53 14.00 -22.82
N LYS A 257 3.93 14.82 -23.81
CA LYS A 257 3.86 14.50 -25.23
C LYS A 257 2.52 13.84 -25.63
N GLU A 258 1.40 14.49 -25.32
CA GLU A 258 0.03 14.03 -25.60
C GLU A 258 -0.37 12.68 -24.98
N LYS A 259 0.45 12.10 -24.11
CA LYS A 259 0.18 10.84 -23.41
C LYS A 259 0.04 11.04 -21.91
N SER A 260 -0.86 10.27 -21.31
CA SER A 260 -0.99 10.22 -19.86
C SER A 260 -0.02 9.18 -19.29
N TYR A 261 0.73 9.58 -18.29
CA TYR A 261 1.60 8.74 -17.52
C TYR A 261 1.20 8.75 -16.06
N TYR A 262 1.54 7.69 -15.36
CA TYR A 262 1.55 7.73 -13.91
C TYR A 262 2.90 8.29 -13.48
N SER A 263 2.92 9.18 -12.49
CA SER A 263 4.19 9.69 -12.02
C SER A 263 4.45 9.25 -10.58
N ILE A 264 5.67 8.80 -10.37
CA ILE A 264 6.22 8.52 -9.05
C ILE A 264 7.13 9.70 -8.70
N HIS A 265 6.82 10.35 -7.59
CA HIS A 265 7.49 11.57 -7.17
C HIS A 265 8.60 11.28 -6.17
N THR A 266 9.80 11.69 -6.48
CA THR A 266 10.86 11.90 -5.50
C THR A 266 11.01 13.40 -5.20
N VAL A 267 11.92 13.80 -4.33
CA VAL A 267 12.16 15.23 -4.03
C VAL A 267 12.58 16.00 -5.28
N THR A 268 13.42 15.43 -6.11
CA THR A 268 14.07 16.13 -7.24
C THR A 268 13.55 15.72 -8.61
N GLN A 269 12.88 14.56 -8.72
CA GLN A 269 12.50 13.98 -10.00
C GLN A 269 11.07 13.43 -9.99
N GLU A 270 10.47 13.34 -11.16
CA GLU A 270 9.31 12.53 -11.45
C GLU A 270 9.72 11.37 -12.36
N LEU A 271 9.37 10.15 -11.96
CA LEU A 271 9.51 8.95 -12.77
C LEU A 271 8.21 8.72 -13.50
N LEU A 272 8.21 8.73 -14.82
CA LEU A 272 7.01 8.58 -15.62
C LEU A 272 6.79 7.10 -15.97
N ILE A 273 5.64 6.57 -15.57
CA ILE A 273 5.23 5.19 -15.78
C ILE A 273 4.10 5.18 -16.81
N ASN A 274 4.23 4.39 -17.88
CA ASN A 274 3.18 4.25 -18.87
C ASN A 274 2.05 3.33 -18.36
N LYS A 275 0.98 3.19 -19.15
CA LYS A 275 -0.16 2.34 -18.81
C LYS A 275 0.18 0.85 -18.65
N ASN A 276 1.32 0.40 -19.18
CA ASN A 276 1.81 -0.97 -19.05
C ASN A 276 2.64 -1.17 -17.77
N GLY A 277 2.90 -0.10 -16.99
CA GLY A 277 3.74 -0.13 -15.82
C GLY A 277 5.24 -0.01 -16.11
N GLU A 278 5.62 0.37 -17.34
CA GLU A 278 7.03 0.57 -17.71
C GLU A 278 7.46 2.00 -17.40
N MET A 279 8.64 2.16 -16.81
CA MET A 279 9.25 3.47 -16.64
C MET A 279 9.77 3.97 -17.98
N VAL A 280 9.24 5.08 -18.47
CA VAL A 280 9.54 5.62 -19.79
C VAL A 280 10.35 6.90 -19.77
N ALA A 281 10.40 7.61 -18.65
CA ALA A 281 11.19 8.82 -18.51
C ALA A 281 11.45 9.19 -17.04
N ARG A 282 12.48 10.00 -16.82
CA ARG A 282 12.75 10.75 -15.60
C ARG A 282 12.72 12.23 -15.93
N VAL A 283 11.95 13.00 -15.16
CA VAL A 283 11.82 14.45 -15.38
C VAL A 283 12.37 15.18 -14.17
N SER A 284 13.35 16.03 -14.36
CA SER A 284 13.80 16.95 -13.33
C SER A 284 12.68 17.96 -13.04
N LYS A 285 12.25 18.05 -11.78
CA LYS A 285 11.19 18.98 -11.38
C LYS A 285 11.55 20.43 -11.61
N LYS A 286 12.79 20.78 -11.34
CA LYS A 286 13.31 22.14 -11.54
C LYS A 286 13.28 22.54 -13.03
N GLU A 287 13.71 21.64 -13.90
CA GLU A 287 13.74 21.88 -15.35
C GLU A 287 12.34 21.98 -15.93
N TYR A 288 11.41 21.11 -15.50
CA TYR A 288 10.02 21.17 -15.94
C TYR A 288 9.35 22.50 -15.57
N ILE A 289 9.47 22.96 -14.32
CA ILE A 289 8.91 24.23 -13.87
C ILE A 289 9.55 25.39 -14.66
N SER A 290 10.84 25.40 -14.81
CA SER A 290 11.55 26.45 -15.56
C SER A 290 11.11 26.51 -17.02
N TYR A 291 10.94 25.37 -17.66
CA TYR A 291 10.48 25.30 -19.05
C TYR A 291 9.01 25.73 -19.19
N PHE A 292 8.16 25.33 -18.26
CA PHE A 292 6.76 25.78 -18.22
C PHE A 292 6.66 27.29 -18.13
N HIS A 293 7.41 27.92 -17.23
CA HIS A 293 7.50 29.38 -17.13
C HIS A 293 8.04 30.05 -18.38
N TYR A 294 9.07 29.45 -19.00
CA TYR A 294 9.59 29.92 -20.27
C TYR A 294 8.53 29.94 -21.36
N LEU A 295 7.78 28.85 -21.55
CA LEU A 295 6.70 28.78 -22.53
C LEU A 295 5.56 29.78 -22.25
N MET A 296 5.25 29.95 -20.97
CA MET A 296 4.26 30.94 -20.53
C MET A 296 4.69 32.34 -20.93
N ASN A 297 5.93 32.72 -20.67
CA ASN A 297 6.48 34.01 -20.99
C ASN A 297 6.47 34.28 -22.50
N LEU A 298 6.80 33.29 -23.33
CA LEU A 298 6.71 33.42 -24.78
C LEU A 298 5.29 33.74 -25.31
N GLN A 299 4.24 33.40 -24.57
CA GLN A 299 2.86 33.64 -24.94
C GLN A 299 2.22 34.83 -24.21
N ARG A 300 2.95 35.47 -23.31
CA ARG A 300 2.38 36.49 -22.41
C ARG A 300 1.67 37.63 -23.16
N ASP A 301 2.20 38.01 -24.30
CA ASP A 301 1.59 39.07 -25.15
C ASP A 301 0.23 38.67 -25.71
N THR A 302 -0.04 37.37 -25.84
CA THR A 302 -1.33 36.86 -26.31
C THR A 302 -2.35 36.66 -25.19
N PHE A 303 -1.95 36.82 -23.93
CA PHE A 303 -2.86 36.60 -22.79
C PHE A 303 -3.93 37.68 -22.72
N LYS A 304 -5.15 37.24 -22.40
CA LYS A 304 -6.30 38.13 -22.16
C LYS A 304 -6.07 39.06 -20.95
N PHE A 305 -5.40 38.55 -19.93
CA PHE A 305 -4.99 39.28 -18.73
C PHE A 305 -3.48 39.36 -18.68
N LYS A 306 -2.93 40.51 -18.36
CA LYS A 306 -1.48 40.75 -18.30
C LYS A 306 -0.90 40.53 -16.92
N SER A 307 -1.74 40.48 -15.88
CA SER A 307 -1.33 40.29 -14.48
C SER A 307 -2.42 39.66 -13.64
N LEU A 308 -2.01 39.13 -12.47
CA LEU A 308 -2.94 38.62 -11.45
C LEU A 308 -3.94 39.72 -11.06
N ASN A 309 -3.49 40.96 -10.89
CA ASN A 309 -4.36 42.08 -10.49
C ASN A 309 -5.49 42.33 -11.51
N GLU A 310 -5.20 42.27 -12.81
CA GLU A 310 -6.24 42.35 -13.84
C GLU A 310 -7.24 41.20 -13.75
N LEU A 311 -6.78 39.98 -13.53
CA LEU A 311 -7.63 38.83 -13.33
C LEU A 311 -8.51 39.00 -12.07
N LEU A 312 -7.94 39.48 -10.95
CA LEU A 312 -8.68 39.70 -9.71
C LEU A 312 -9.75 40.78 -9.90
N LYS A 313 -9.44 41.90 -10.59
CA LYS A 313 -10.46 42.92 -10.95
C LYS A 313 -11.59 42.33 -11.78
N TYR A 314 -11.28 41.37 -12.67
CA TYR A 314 -12.28 40.67 -13.45
C TYR A 314 -13.13 39.75 -12.56
N CYS A 315 -12.53 39.02 -11.63
CA CYS A 315 -13.23 38.19 -10.64
C CYS A 315 -14.18 39.04 -9.76
N GLN A 316 -13.76 40.24 -9.34
CA GLN A 316 -14.62 41.12 -8.57
C GLN A 316 -15.86 41.55 -9.34
N LYS A 317 -15.77 41.79 -10.66
CA LYS A 317 -16.95 42.10 -11.50
C LYS A 317 -17.95 40.91 -11.52
N ILE A 318 -17.46 39.66 -11.53
CA ILE A 318 -18.29 38.47 -11.46
C ILE A 318 -18.95 38.36 -10.08
N LYS A 319 -18.15 38.51 -9.00
CA LYS A 319 -18.63 38.45 -7.62
C LYS A 319 -19.74 39.47 -7.34
N ASN A 320 -19.61 40.67 -7.90
CA ASN A 320 -20.59 41.74 -7.74
C ASN A 320 -21.76 41.70 -8.76
N GLY A 321 -21.91 40.61 -9.50
CA GLY A 321 -22.98 40.40 -10.48
C GLY A 321 -22.88 41.30 -11.73
N LYS A 322 -21.78 42.07 -11.89
CA LYS A 322 -21.56 42.93 -13.06
C LYS A 322 -21.12 42.15 -14.32
N LEU A 323 -20.75 40.91 -14.16
CA LEU A 323 -20.36 40.05 -15.26
C LEU A 323 -20.94 38.62 -15.07
N LYS A 324 -21.58 38.12 -16.13
CA LYS A 324 -22.19 36.77 -16.10
C LYS A 324 -21.12 35.65 -16.22
N LEU A 325 -21.25 34.65 -15.40
CA LEU A 325 -20.37 33.48 -15.40
C LEU A 325 -20.75 32.48 -16.51
N THR A 326 -20.25 32.70 -17.72
CA THR A 326 -20.44 31.82 -18.88
C THR A 326 -19.39 30.70 -18.90
N SER A 327 -19.59 29.67 -19.72
CA SER A 327 -18.60 28.58 -19.89
C SER A 327 -17.25 29.08 -20.42
N SER A 328 -17.24 30.14 -21.26
CA SER A 328 -16.00 30.76 -21.72
C SER A 328 -15.28 31.47 -20.57
N VAL A 329 -16.01 32.22 -19.74
CA VAL A 329 -15.46 32.90 -18.55
C VAL A 329 -14.90 31.87 -17.56
N LYS A 330 -15.61 30.77 -17.30
CA LYS A 330 -15.14 29.67 -16.43
C LYS A 330 -13.80 29.11 -16.94
N ARG A 331 -13.71 28.86 -18.25
CA ARG A 331 -12.48 28.36 -18.88
C ARG A 331 -11.33 29.36 -18.74
N ASP A 332 -11.58 30.64 -19.01
CA ASP A 332 -10.57 31.71 -18.87
C ASP A 332 -10.06 31.79 -17.43
N LEU A 333 -10.95 31.73 -16.43
CA LEU A 333 -10.57 31.77 -15.02
C LEU A 333 -9.73 30.53 -14.63
N ALA A 334 -10.06 29.34 -15.13
CA ALA A 334 -9.28 28.14 -14.87
C ALA A 334 -7.87 28.24 -15.46
N VAL A 335 -7.74 28.69 -16.72
CA VAL A 335 -6.45 28.79 -17.42
C VAL A 335 -5.57 29.89 -16.84
N TYR A 336 -6.08 31.13 -16.79
CA TYR A 336 -5.29 32.24 -16.32
C TYR A 336 -5.11 32.21 -14.80
N GLY A 337 -6.09 31.69 -14.05
CA GLY A 337 -5.96 31.43 -12.63
C GLY A 337 -4.84 30.45 -12.32
N TYR A 338 -4.76 29.33 -13.06
CA TYR A 338 -3.65 28.40 -12.94
C TYR A 338 -2.29 29.09 -13.18
N TYR A 339 -2.19 29.85 -14.26
CA TYR A 339 -0.95 30.49 -14.63
C TYR A 339 -0.47 31.52 -13.60
N PHE A 340 -1.32 32.45 -13.21
CA PHE A 340 -0.93 33.51 -12.27
C PHE A 340 -0.73 32.98 -10.84
N LEU A 341 -1.52 32.00 -10.40
CA LEU A 341 -1.33 31.37 -9.09
C LEU A 341 -0.03 30.56 -9.03
N GLU A 342 0.32 29.88 -10.11
CA GLU A 342 1.59 29.17 -10.21
C GLU A 342 2.78 30.14 -10.25
N GLU A 343 2.68 31.24 -10.97
CA GLU A 343 3.69 32.31 -11.00
C GLU A 343 3.92 32.91 -9.60
N GLU A 344 2.86 33.23 -8.87
CA GLU A 344 2.96 33.73 -7.49
C GLU A 344 3.52 32.66 -6.53
N LEU A 345 3.09 31.41 -6.66
CA LEU A 345 3.64 30.31 -5.87
C LEU A 345 5.15 30.18 -6.11
N HIS A 346 5.58 30.18 -7.37
CA HIS A 346 7.00 30.07 -7.73
C HIS A 346 7.81 31.24 -7.19
N LYS A 347 7.30 32.46 -7.27
CA LYS A 347 7.89 33.68 -6.71
C LYS A 347 8.14 33.54 -5.20
N TYR A 348 7.11 33.17 -4.42
CA TYR A 348 7.26 33.01 -2.96
C TYR A 348 8.11 31.79 -2.59
N ALA A 349 8.00 30.69 -3.32
CA ALA A 349 8.84 29.53 -3.11
C ALA A 349 10.33 29.88 -3.32
N THR A 350 10.66 30.58 -4.39
CA THR A 350 12.03 31.04 -4.67
C THR A 350 12.53 32.02 -3.62
N MET A 351 11.72 33.04 -3.28
CA MET A 351 12.07 34.05 -2.29
C MET A 351 12.40 33.46 -0.92
N HIS A 352 11.68 32.43 -0.50
CA HIS A 352 11.81 31.83 0.83
C HIS A 352 12.49 30.44 0.80
N GLN A 353 13.11 30.06 -0.31
CA GLN A 353 13.87 28.82 -0.50
C GLN A 353 13.06 27.56 -0.19
N PHE A 354 11.79 27.54 -0.62
CA PHE A 354 10.98 26.33 -0.63
C PHE A 354 11.13 25.60 -1.96
N GLU A 355 11.22 24.28 -1.88
CA GLU A 355 11.20 23.41 -3.06
C GLU A 355 9.86 22.67 -3.10
N TYR A 356 9.04 22.96 -4.08
CA TYR A 356 7.85 22.18 -4.39
C TYR A 356 8.05 21.41 -5.69
N ALA A 357 7.28 20.33 -5.83
CA ALA A 357 7.40 19.43 -6.97
C ALA A 357 6.47 19.81 -8.11
N ARG A 358 5.27 20.23 -7.77
CA ARG A 358 4.21 20.56 -8.72
C ARG A 358 3.19 21.48 -8.08
N PHE A 359 2.63 22.33 -8.91
CA PHE A 359 1.39 23.06 -8.64
C PHE A 359 0.22 22.41 -9.39
N THR A 360 -0.95 22.37 -8.77
CA THR A 360 -2.21 21.96 -9.40
C THR A 360 -3.38 22.76 -8.84
N LEU A 361 -4.53 22.68 -9.49
CA LEU A 361 -5.78 23.20 -8.96
C LEU A 361 -6.57 22.07 -8.29
N HIS A 362 -7.39 22.39 -7.30
CA HIS A 362 -8.40 21.48 -6.79
C HIS A 362 -9.39 21.08 -7.89
N ASP A 363 -9.84 19.84 -7.89
CA ASP A 363 -10.98 19.42 -8.70
C ASP A 363 -12.27 19.84 -7.99
N LEU A 364 -12.82 20.98 -8.43
CA LEU A 364 -14.00 21.60 -7.84
C LEU A 364 -15.29 20.79 -8.01
N LEU A 365 -15.30 19.81 -8.95
CA LEU A 365 -16.43 18.90 -9.13
C LEU A 365 -16.39 17.71 -8.19
N LEU A 366 -15.20 17.22 -7.85
CA LEU A 366 -15.01 16.01 -7.05
C LEU A 366 -14.78 16.31 -5.58
N GLU A 367 -14.13 17.42 -5.26
CA GLU A 367 -13.78 17.76 -3.89
C GLU A 367 -14.84 18.65 -3.24
N LYS A 368 -15.61 18.07 -2.31
CA LYS A 368 -16.56 18.81 -1.44
C LYS A 368 -15.86 19.66 -0.35
N ARG A 369 -14.55 19.90 -0.46
CA ARG A 369 -13.77 20.62 0.55
C ARG A 369 -13.79 22.10 0.30
N HIS A 370 -14.08 22.86 1.37
CA HIS A 370 -14.05 24.32 1.36
C HIS A 370 -12.66 24.91 1.67
N SER A 371 -11.59 24.11 1.61
CA SER A 371 -10.23 24.62 1.80
C SER A 371 -9.77 25.42 0.59
N LEU A 372 -9.11 26.56 0.83
CA LEU A 372 -8.54 27.41 -0.23
C LEU A 372 -7.24 26.83 -0.81
N GLY A 373 -6.55 25.99 -0.05
CA GLY A 373 -5.34 25.31 -0.47
C GLY A 373 -5.16 23.97 0.23
N THR A 374 -4.28 23.13 -0.29
CA THR A 374 -3.79 21.90 0.34
C THR A 374 -2.36 21.63 -0.09
N CYS A 375 -1.54 21.13 0.84
CA CYS A 375 -0.19 20.64 0.57
C CYS A 375 -0.14 19.14 0.74
N HIS A 376 0.25 18.43 -0.30
CA HIS A 376 0.61 17.04 -0.22
C HIS A 376 2.11 16.94 0.08
N ILE A 377 2.45 16.81 1.34
CA ILE A 377 3.81 16.97 1.87
C ILE A 377 4.80 16.00 1.22
N TYR A 378 4.45 14.73 1.12
CA TYR A 378 5.33 13.68 0.58
C TYR A 378 5.57 13.84 -0.92
N GLY A 379 4.53 14.18 -1.69
CA GLY A 379 4.66 14.48 -3.11
C GLY A 379 5.17 15.89 -3.39
N ARG A 380 5.27 16.75 -2.35
CA ARG A 380 5.58 18.18 -2.46
C ARG A 380 4.69 18.89 -3.49
N VAL A 381 3.42 18.48 -3.56
CA VAL A 381 2.43 19.04 -4.48
C VAL A 381 1.57 20.05 -3.72
N ILE A 382 1.49 21.25 -4.24
CA ILE A 382 0.62 22.31 -3.73
C ILE A 382 -0.58 22.43 -4.65
N SER A 383 -1.78 22.38 -4.07
CA SER A 383 -3.04 22.56 -4.77
C SER A 383 -3.76 23.78 -4.23
N LEU A 384 -4.28 24.63 -5.11
CA LEU A 384 -5.13 25.74 -4.71
C LEU A 384 -6.55 25.59 -5.28
N ASN A 385 -7.52 26.02 -4.50
CA ASN A 385 -8.90 26.13 -4.94
C ASN A 385 -9.05 27.39 -5.79
N LEU A 386 -9.57 27.21 -7.01
CA LEU A 386 -9.71 28.33 -7.95
C LEU A 386 -10.59 29.48 -7.40
N ASN A 387 -11.48 29.19 -6.46
CA ASN A 387 -12.26 30.23 -5.77
C ASN A 387 -11.42 31.20 -4.93
N VAL A 388 -10.14 30.92 -4.68
CA VAL A 388 -9.20 31.86 -4.04
C VAL A 388 -9.10 33.17 -4.82
N LEU A 389 -9.33 33.16 -6.15
CA LEU A 389 -9.31 34.34 -7.02
C LEU A 389 -10.41 35.40 -6.70
N PHE A 390 -11.41 35.03 -5.89
CA PHE A 390 -12.45 35.97 -5.42
C PHE A 390 -12.06 36.69 -4.13
N ASN A 391 -10.85 36.47 -3.63
CA ASN A 391 -10.25 37.16 -2.49
C ASN A 391 -9.29 38.29 -2.93
N SER A 392 -8.75 39.00 -1.96
CA SER A 392 -7.68 39.99 -2.20
C SER A 392 -6.33 39.28 -2.45
N GLU A 393 -5.39 40.03 -2.99
CA GLU A 393 -4.02 39.55 -3.23
C GLU A 393 -3.33 39.15 -1.93
N GLU A 394 -3.61 39.84 -0.80
CA GLU A 394 -3.08 39.51 0.52
C GLU A 394 -3.55 38.11 0.99
N VAL A 395 -4.83 37.79 0.76
CA VAL A 395 -5.38 36.46 1.11
C VAL A 395 -4.75 35.39 0.22
N ILE A 396 -4.57 35.63 -1.08
CA ILE A 396 -3.90 34.71 -1.98
C ILE A 396 -2.47 34.45 -1.52
N ARG A 397 -1.73 35.52 -1.19
CA ARG A 397 -0.38 35.44 -0.63
C ARG A 397 -0.35 34.59 0.65
N LEU A 398 -1.28 34.84 1.57
CA LEU A 398 -1.38 34.11 2.81
C LEU A 398 -1.62 32.62 2.57
N VAL A 399 -2.55 32.27 1.68
CA VAL A 399 -2.84 30.84 1.35
C VAL A 399 -1.62 30.18 0.71
N ILE A 400 -0.93 30.84 -0.22
CA ILE A 400 0.29 30.31 -0.85
C ILE A 400 1.38 30.05 0.21
N LEU A 401 1.66 31.02 1.08
CA LEU A 401 2.68 30.86 2.14
C LEU A 401 2.28 29.79 3.14
N HIS A 402 0.99 29.66 3.48
CA HIS A 402 0.47 28.60 4.34
C HIS A 402 0.79 27.21 3.77
N GLU A 403 0.50 26.99 2.49
CA GLU A 403 0.78 25.70 1.85
C GLU A 403 2.28 25.45 1.67
N LEU A 404 3.08 26.48 1.43
CA LEU A 404 4.54 26.37 1.39
C LEU A 404 5.13 25.97 2.74
N VAL A 405 4.63 26.54 3.86
CA VAL A 405 5.09 26.18 5.21
C VAL A 405 4.80 24.72 5.52
N HIS A 406 3.72 24.13 5.00
CA HIS A 406 3.43 22.71 5.13
C HIS A 406 4.52 21.81 4.55
N LEU A 407 5.31 22.26 3.58
CA LEU A 407 6.45 21.50 3.06
C LEU A 407 7.56 21.29 4.11
N ARG A 408 7.58 22.06 5.19
CA ARG A 408 8.52 21.91 6.32
C ARG A 408 7.84 21.47 7.61
N ASN A 409 6.54 21.74 7.76
CA ASN A 409 5.81 21.45 8.99
C ASN A 409 4.38 20.96 8.68
N ALA A 410 4.15 19.66 8.89
CA ALA A 410 2.88 19.01 8.56
C ALA A 410 1.68 19.49 9.39
N SER A 411 1.91 19.95 10.62
CA SER A 411 0.83 20.26 11.57
C SER A 411 0.78 21.75 11.87
N HIS A 412 -0.42 22.29 12.09
CA HIS A 412 -0.66 23.69 12.52
C HIS A 412 -0.27 23.91 13.99
N ASN A 413 0.97 23.59 14.36
CA ASN A 413 1.49 23.79 15.70
C ASN A 413 2.10 25.20 15.88
N ARG A 414 2.66 25.48 17.06
CA ARG A 414 3.29 26.76 17.36
C ARG A 414 4.40 27.15 16.37
N TYR A 415 5.19 26.16 15.92
CA TYR A 415 6.28 26.39 14.97
C TYR A 415 5.75 26.73 13.57
N PHE A 416 4.67 26.09 13.15
CA PHE A 416 4.00 26.41 11.88
C PHE A 416 3.59 27.89 11.85
N PHE A 417 2.81 28.35 12.83
CA PHE A 417 2.33 29.73 12.86
C PHE A 417 3.46 30.75 13.05
N ARG A 418 4.49 30.40 13.80
CA ARG A 418 5.67 31.25 13.93
C ARG A 418 6.33 31.45 12.56
N THR A 419 6.63 30.38 11.85
CA THR A 419 7.22 30.45 10.50
C THR A 419 6.32 31.21 9.54
N LEU A 420 5.01 30.91 9.52
CA LEU A 420 4.07 31.61 8.65
C LEU A 420 4.04 33.13 8.92
N ASN A 421 3.99 33.54 10.19
CA ASN A 421 3.99 34.94 10.59
C ASN A 421 5.29 35.65 10.19
N GLU A 422 6.44 35.00 10.36
CA GLU A 422 7.75 35.51 9.92
C GLU A 422 7.78 35.75 8.41
N LEU A 423 7.31 34.81 7.62
CA LEU A 423 7.28 34.92 6.15
C LEU A 423 6.23 35.92 5.64
N TYR A 424 5.11 36.01 6.31
CA TYR A 424 4.05 36.92 5.94
C TYR A 424 4.34 38.37 6.38
N GLY A 425 5.05 38.53 7.50
CA GLY A 425 5.41 39.83 8.08
C GLY A 425 4.41 40.38 9.10
N SER A 426 3.40 39.63 9.51
CA SER A 426 2.41 40.00 10.52
C SER A 426 1.76 38.75 11.15
N ASP A 427 0.96 38.96 12.23
CA ASP A 427 0.20 37.83 12.82
C ASP A 427 -0.93 37.36 11.88
N THR A 428 -0.81 36.16 11.36
CA THR A 428 -1.74 35.60 10.39
C THR A 428 -2.95 34.90 11.03
N ARG A 429 -2.96 34.66 12.35
CA ARG A 429 -4.05 33.96 13.06
C ARG A 429 -5.36 34.73 13.10
N THR A 430 -5.29 36.06 12.96
CA THR A 430 -6.45 36.94 12.97
C THR A 430 -6.97 37.27 11.57
N MET A 431 -6.28 36.80 10.53
CA MET A 431 -6.67 37.11 9.14
C MET A 431 -7.88 36.29 8.71
N HIS A 432 -8.88 36.96 8.20
CA HIS A 432 -10.07 36.30 7.67
C HIS A 432 -9.86 35.91 6.21
N CYS A 433 -9.99 34.59 5.93
CA CYS A 433 -9.88 34.03 4.60
C CYS A 433 -11.26 33.50 4.14
N PRO A 434 -12.08 34.34 3.48
CA PRO A 434 -13.40 33.92 3.04
C PRO A 434 -13.31 32.80 1.98
N THR A 435 -14.16 31.81 2.12
CA THR A 435 -14.34 30.77 1.11
C THR A 435 -15.55 31.11 0.23
N TYR A 436 -15.42 30.93 -1.07
CA TYR A 436 -16.47 31.16 -2.05
C TYR A 436 -16.73 29.87 -2.85
N SER A 437 -17.98 29.68 -3.27
CA SER A 437 -18.45 28.55 -4.08
C SER A 437 -18.92 28.99 -5.47
N ILE A 438 -18.26 30.00 -6.04
CA ILE A 438 -18.66 30.59 -7.32
C ILE A 438 -18.32 29.66 -8.51
N LEU A 439 -17.23 28.92 -8.39
CA LEU A 439 -16.69 28.06 -9.44
C LEU A 439 -16.83 26.55 -9.15
N ASP A 440 -17.64 26.13 -8.21
CA ASP A 440 -17.75 24.72 -7.75
C ASP A 440 -18.19 23.73 -8.84
N THR A 441 -18.69 24.23 -9.98
CA THR A 441 -19.08 23.41 -11.14
C THR A 441 -18.02 23.36 -12.25
N VAL A 442 -16.78 23.80 -11.98
CA VAL A 442 -15.72 23.88 -12.97
C VAL A 442 -14.78 22.69 -12.86
N ASP A 443 -14.64 21.90 -13.91
CA ASP A 443 -13.55 20.95 -14.07
C ASP A 443 -12.26 21.69 -14.48
N SER A 444 -11.66 22.35 -13.50
CA SER A 444 -10.46 23.17 -13.71
C SER A 444 -9.24 22.34 -14.10
N ILE A 445 -9.13 21.11 -13.58
CA ILE A 445 -7.99 20.22 -13.86
C ILE A 445 -7.97 19.81 -15.33
N SER A 446 -9.10 19.35 -15.87
CA SER A 446 -9.17 18.94 -17.30
C SER A 446 -8.96 20.11 -18.24
N ILE A 447 -9.46 21.30 -17.89
CA ILE A 447 -9.26 22.52 -18.69
C ILE A 447 -7.76 22.87 -18.73
N VAL A 448 -7.08 22.89 -17.58
CA VAL A 448 -5.65 23.18 -17.48
C VAL A 448 -4.81 22.15 -18.20
N LYS A 449 -5.10 20.86 -17.99
CA LYS A 449 -4.40 19.75 -18.69
C LYS A 449 -4.46 19.90 -20.21
N ARG A 450 -5.63 20.24 -20.75
CA ARG A 450 -5.78 20.46 -22.18
C ARG A 450 -4.94 21.65 -22.67
N LYS A 451 -4.98 22.77 -21.93
CA LYS A 451 -4.22 23.98 -22.31
C LYS A 451 -2.70 23.76 -22.20
N THR A 452 -2.26 23.05 -21.19
CA THR A 452 -0.84 22.68 -21.06
C THR A 452 -0.38 21.85 -22.26
N ARG A 453 -1.19 20.88 -22.73
CA ARG A 453 -0.91 20.12 -23.96
C ARG A 453 -0.75 21.02 -25.19
N GLU A 454 -1.69 21.94 -25.40
CA GLU A 454 -1.65 22.86 -26.54
C GLU A 454 -0.35 23.70 -26.48
N LEU A 455 0.07 24.10 -25.29
CA LEU A 455 1.30 24.84 -25.07
C LEU A 455 2.55 24.04 -25.48
N PHE A 456 2.65 22.79 -25.05
CA PHE A 456 3.76 21.91 -25.40
C PHE A 456 3.76 21.53 -26.90
N ALA A 457 2.61 21.21 -27.46
CA ALA A 457 2.49 20.92 -28.89
C ALA A 457 2.88 22.10 -29.78
N MET A 458 2.59 23.33 -29.32
CA MET A 458 3.04 24.52 -30.03
C MET A 458 4.57 24.71 -29.92
N ALA A 459 5.16 24.41 -28.77
CA ALA A 459 6.60 24.48 -28.59
C ALA A 459 7.31 23.49 -29.52
N GLU A 460 6.83 22.26 -29.62
CA GLU A 460 7.36 21.24 -30.54
C GLU A 460 7.27 21.69 -32.03
N LYS A 461 6.14 22.25 -32.43
CA LYS A 461 5.97 22.80 -33.79
C LYS A 461 6.93 23.96 -34.10
N LYS A 462 7.34 24.72 -33.11
CA LYS A 462 8.31 25.80 -33.24
C LYS A 462 9.77 25.33 -33.12
N GLY A 463 10.00 24.03 -32.94
CA GLY A 463 11.34 23.46 -32.76
C GLY A 463 12.01 23.91 -31.44
N LEU A 464 11.21 24.35 -30.45
CA LEU A 464 11.74 24.75 -29.16
C LEU A 464 12.14 23.50 -28.36
N GLN A 465 13.32 23.54 -27.77
CA GLN A 465 13.86 22.46 -26.99
C GLN A 465 12.93 22.18 -25.78
N CYS A 466 12.43 20.94 -25.73
CA CYS A 466 11.54 20.49 -24.65
C CYS A 466 12.36 19.86 -23.52
N PRO A 467 11.91 19.89 -22.25
CA PRO A 467 12.60 19.17 -21.17
C PRO A 467 12.81 17.68 -21.44
N SER A 468 12.06 17.07 -22.38
CA SER A 468 12.35 15.71 -22.86
C SER A 468 13.65 15.58 -23.59
N ASP A 469 14.18 16.67 -24.15
CA ASP A 469 15.48 16.70 -24.83
C ASP A 469 16.62 16.87 -23.81
N ILE A 470 16.27 17.30 -22.60
CA ILE A 470 17.17 17.44 -21.44
C ILE A 470 17.23 16.13 -20.64
N ILE A 471 16.25 15.25 -20.84
CA ILE A 471 16.23 13.91 -20.23
C ILE A 471 17.18 13.06 -21.08
N ASN A 472 18.40 12.87 -20.60
CA ASN A 472 19.34 11.93 -21.18
C ASN A 472 18.77 10.51 -21.16
N GLU A 473 18.29 10.08 -22.30
CA GLU A 473 17.52 8.87 -22.49
C GLU A 473 18.25 7.53 -22.46
N PRO A 474 19.55 7.38 -22.58
CA PRO A 474 20.11 6.05 -22.77
C PRO A 474 19.76 5.04 -21.69
N SER A 475 19.39 5.51 -20.51
CA SER A 475 19.18 4.64 -19.34
C SER A 475 17.81 3.98 -19.23
N ILE A 476 16.84 4.28 -20.11
CA ILE A 476 15.43 3.85 -19.90
C ILE A 476 14.94 2.87 -20.97
N ILE A 477 15.61 2.74 -22.07
CA ILE A 477 15.26 1.78 -23.15
C ILE A 477 15.59 0.32 -22.79
N TYR A 478 16.04 0.07 -21.58
CA TYR A 478 16.48 -1.23 -21.11
C TYR A 478 15.41 -2.31 -20.97
N ALA A 479 14.17 -1.93 -20.93
CA ALA A 479 13.12 -2.91 -20.68
C ALA A 479 12.85 -3.86 -21.85
N LYS A 480 13.47 -3.67 -23.01
CA LYS A 480 13.09 -4.46 -24.19
C LYS A 480 14.08 -5.51 -24.66
N ASN A 481 15.36 -5.43 -24.36
CA ASN A 481 16.32 -6.27 -25.10
C ASN A 481 17.50 -6.92 -24.37
N ASN A 482 17.71 -6.79 -23.05
CA ASN A 482 18.94 -7.37 -22.47
C ASN A 482 18.77 -8.13 -21.17
N SER A 483 19.59 -9.14 -21.01
CA SER A 483 19.72 -10.03 -19.87
C SER A 483 20.14 -9.27 -18.59
N SER A 484 19.74 -9.81 -17.44
CA SER A 484 19.90 -9.23 -16.11
C SER A 484 21.34 -8.82 -15.70
N GLU A 485 22.36 -9.34 -16.35
CA GLU A 485 23.77 -9.06 -16.00
C GLU A 485 24.30 -7.72 -16.53
N GLU A 486 23.95 -7.31 -17.74
CA GLU A 486 24.35 -6.01 -18.30
C GLU A 486 23.71 -4.82 -17.57
N TYR A 487 22.56 -5.07 -16.96
CA TYR A 487 21.84 -4.06 -16.18
C TYR A 487 22.54 -3.72 -14.86
N LEU A 488 23.12 -4.72 -14.21
CA LEU A 488 23.87 -4.55 -12.96
C LEU A 488 25.15 -3.72 -13.17
N VAL A 489 25.84 -3.93 -14.27
CA VAL A 489 27.09 -3.23 -14.61
C VAL A 489 26.83 -1.75 -14.90
N ALA A 490 25.80 -1.42 -15.68
CA ALA A 490 25.47 -0.04 -16.02
C ALA A 490 24.92 0.77 -14.83
N ALA A 491 24.32 0.13 -13.83
CA ALA A 491 23.84 0.77 -12.60
C ALA A 491 24.95 0.99 -11.56
N LEU A 492 26.05 0.24 -11.64
CA LEU A 492 27.20 0.34 -10.74
C LEU A 492 28.29 1.29 -11.26
N GLU A 493 28.29 1.64 -12.55
CA GLU A 493 29.27 2.55 -13.19
C GLU A 493 28.82 4.02 -13.22
N LYS A 494 27.65 4.35 -12.68
CA LYS A 494 27.10 5.71 -12.51
C LYS A 494 26.78 6.00 -11.04
#